data_39fcf43a3aec38f4f0c7a61c12881c63
#
_entry.id   39fcf43a3aec38f4f0c7a61c12881c63
#
_cell.length_a   1.000
_cell.length_b   1.000
_cell.length_c   1.000
_cell.angle_alpha   90.00
_cell.angle_beta   90.00
_cell.angle_gamma   90.00
#
_symmetry.space_group_name_H-M   'P 1'
#
loop_
_entity.id
_entity.type
_entity.pdbx_description
1 polymer ?
#
loop_
_entity_poly.entity_id
_entity_poly.type
_entity_poly.pdbx_seq_one_letter_code
_entity_poly.pdbx_strand_id
1 'polypeptide(L)'
;MSENFEKIKAAPLFFGIDEAELPELLEALDARSRRYQKGEIIMPEGEKTNSLGLVMSGSVLIVQDDFWGNRNIMARITQGGIFAESFACTGEKLTVGAEAESECEIMRLKVGHVLGSCPKSCAGHAKLVGNLISELARKNLNFNSKLGHMGKRTTREKLMSYLSAQAMKSGKNEFDIPFDRQQLADYLCVDRSAMSAQLCALRDDGILKFKKNHFILLR
;
A
#
# COMPACT_ATOMS: atom_id res chain seq x y z
N MET A 1 -10.04 -16.98 -17.22
CA MET A 1 -8.56 -16.88 -17.47
C MET A 1 -8.17 -15.54 -18.06
N SER A 2 -8.92 -14.88 -18.96
CA SER A 2 -8.56 -13.60 -19.58
C SER A 2 -8.51 -12.41 -18.62
N GLU A 3 -9.47 -12.26 -17.71
CA GLU A 3 -9.55 -11.07 -16.81
C GLU A 3 -8.41 -11.00 -15.79
N ASN A 4 -8.01 -12.12 -15.20
CA ASN A 4 -6.87 -12.15 -14.27
C ASN A 4 -5.54 -11.85 -14.99
N PHE A 5 -5.41 -12.27 -16.24
CA PHE A 5 -4.24 -12.03 -17.04
C PHE A 5 -4.03 -10.53 -17.34
N GLU A 6 -5.11 -9.82 -17.70
CA GLU A 6 -5.08 -8.37 -17.90
C GLU A 6 -4.72 -7.61 -16.61
N LYS A 7 -5.22 -8.07 -15.45
CA LYS A 7 -4.86 -7.47 -14.16
C LYS A 7 -3.38 -7.64 -13.82
N ILE A 8 -2.81 -8.82 -14.13
CA ILE A 8 -1.38 -9.10 -13.93
C ILE A 8 -0.54 -8.17 -14.81
N LYS A 9 -0.88 -8.11 -16.10
CA LYS A 9 -0.19 -7.27 -17.09
C LYS A 9 -0.22 -5.78 -16.74
N ALA A 10 -1.35 -5.32 -16.18
CA ALA A 10 -1.50 -3.93 -15.74
C ALA A 10 -0.75 -3.62 -14.43
N ALA A 11 -0.31 -4.63 -13.68
CA ALA A 11 0.41 -4.42 -12.43
C ALA A 11 1.84 -3.90 -12.69
N PRO A 12 2.30 -2.86 -11.94
CA PRO A 12 3.63 -2.29 -12.12
C PRO A 12 4.76 -3.31 -12.05
N LEU A 13 4.61 -4.36 -11.23
CA LEU A 13 5.58 -5.45 -11.12
C LEU A 13 5.85 -6.17 -12.45
N PHE A 14 4.84 -6.29 -13.31
CA PHE A 14 4.91 -6.98 -14.60
C PHE A 14 5.00 -6.03 -15.80
N PHE A 15 5.22 -4.74 -15.55
CA PHE A 15 5.27 -3.74 -16.61
C PHE A 15 6.38 -4.05 -17.64
N GLY A 16 6.02 -4.02 -18.94
CA GLY A 16 6.93 -4.21 -20.05
C GLY A 16 7.41 -5.67 -20.28
N ILE A 17 6.87 -6.65 -19.54
CA ILE A 17 7.12 -8.07 -19.79
C ILE A 17 6.23 -8.53 -20.94
N ASP A 18 6.81 -9.33 -21.85
CA ASP A 18 6.06 -9.88 -22.99
C ASP A 18 4.97 -10.84 -22.53
N GLU A 19 3.80 -10.74 -23.15
CA GLU A 19 2.66 -11.61 -22.84
C GLU A 19 2.98 -13.11 -23.01
N ALA A 20 3.82 -13.42 -23.97
CA ALA A 20 4.23 -14.79 -24.21
C ALA A 20 5.13 -15.36 -23.10
N GLU A 21 5.86 -14.50 -22.36
CA GLU A 21 6.73 -14.90 -21.25
C GLU A 21 5.98 -15.01 -19.91
N LEU A 22 4.83 -14.33 -19.77
CA LEU A 22 4.09 -14.26 -18.49
C LEU A 22 3.68 -15.62 -17.92
N PRO A 23 3.13 -16.59 -18.68
CA PRO A 23 2.72 -17.88 -18.13
C PRO A 23 3.90 -18.65 -17.54
N GLU A 24 5.02 -18.74 -18.24
CA GLU A 24 6.24 -19.42 -17.77
C GLU A 24 6.82 -18.71 -16.53
N LEU A 25 6.78 -17.38 -16.51
CA LEU A 25 7.24 -16.59 -15.39
C LEU A 25 6.38 -16.78 -14.15
N LEU A 26 5.05 -16.79 -14.28
CA LEU A 26 4.11 -17.03 -13.17
C LEU A 26 4.27 -18.45 -12.60
N GLU A 27 4.48 -19.45 -13.45
CA GLU A 27 4.78 -20.80 -13.01
C GLU A 27 6.11 -20.87 -12.24
N ALA A 28 7.15 -20.22 -12.76
CA ALA A 28 8.45 -20.13 -12.10
C ALA A 28 8.39 -19.43 -10.73
N LEU A 29 7.48 -18.47 -10.57
CA LEU A 29 7.24 -17.74 -9.32
C LEU A 29 6.32 -18.50 -8.34
N ASP A 30 5.86 -19.71 -8.67
CA ASP A 30 4.83 -20.47 -7.92
C ASP A 30 3.63 -19.58 -7.57
N ALA A 31 3.12 -18.87 -8.58
CA ALA A 31 2.03 -17.91 -8.44
C ALA A 31 0.74 -18.59 -8.00
N ARG A 32 0.18 -18.19 -6.86
CA ARG A 32 -1.06 -18.75 -6.31
C ARG A 32 -1.98 -17.66 -5.83
N SER A 33 -3.22 -17.63 -6.32
CA SER A 33 -4.25 -16.68 -5.90
C SER A 33 -5.13 -17.25 -4.80
N ARG A 34 -5.51 -16.36 -3.86
CA ARG A 34 -6.50 -16.64 -2.83
C ARG A 34 -7.39 -15.42 -2.60
N ARG A 35 -8.68 -15.65 -2.36
CA ARG A 35 -9.65 -14.62 -1.98
C ARG A 35 -9.76 -14.51 -0.47
N TYR A 36 -9.97 -13.28 -0.01
CA TYR A 36 -10.11 -12.92 1.39
C TYR A 36 -11.33 -12.02 1.55
N GLN A 37 -12.08 -12.24 2.63
CA GLN A 37 -13.19 -11.38 3.01
C GLN A 37 -12.69 -10.15 3.74
N LYS A 38 -13.48 -9.08 3.78
CA LYS A 38 -13.16 -7.87 4.55
C LYS A 38 -12.87 -8.22 6.00
N GLY A 39 -11.77 -7.70 6.54
CA GLY A 39 -11.28 -7.92 7.91
C GLY A 39 -10.48 -9.21 8.10
N GLU A 40 -10.33 -10.04 7.05
CA GLU A 40 -9.55 -11.27 7.13
C GLU A 40 -8.05 -10.95 7.13
N ILE A 41 -7.29 -11.61 8.00
CA ILE A 41 -5.83 -11.47 8.07
C ILE A 41 -5.21 -12.26 6.92
N ILE A 42 -4.45 -11.58 6.07
CA ILE A 42 -3.76 -12.17 4.91
C ILE A 42 -2.39 -12.69 5.31
N MET A 43 -1.64 -11.88 6.07
CA MET A 43 -0.33 -12.20 6.62
C MET A 43 -0.27 -11.64 8.05
N PRO A 44 -0.18 -12.48 9.10
CA PRO A 44 -0.10 -12.01 10.47
C PRO A 44 1.28 -11.47 10.81
N GLU A 45 1.33 -10.47 11.70
CA GLU A 45 2.57 -9.99 12.31
C GLU A 45 3.29 -11.13 13.07
N GLY A 46 4.61 -11.10 13.12
CA GLY A 46 5.45 -12.07 13.81
C GLY A 46 5.80 -13.32 13.00
N GLU A 47 5.10 -13.63 11.92
CA GLU A 47 5.40 -14.75 11.04
C GLU A 47 6.51 -14.43 10.03
N LYS A 48 7.12 -15.46 9.46
CA LYS A 48 8.03 -15.34 8.32
C LYS A 48 7.28 -15.60 7.01
N THR A 49 7.66 -14.90 5.97
CA THR A 49 7.16 -15.16 4.61
C THR A 49 8.32 -15.26 3.62
N ASN A 50 8.20 -16.11 2.64
CA ASN A 50 9.08 -16.19 1.48
C ASN A 50 8.39 -15.69 0.20
N SER A 51 7.18 -15.15 0.34
CA SER A 51 6.36 -14.71 -0.78
C SER A 51 5.92 -13.27 -0.55
N LEU A 52 5.97 -12.47 -1.62
CA LEU A 52 5.26 -11.19 -1.66
C LEU A 52 3.80 -11.42 -2.06
N GLY A 53 2.92 -10.51 -1.69
CA GLY A 53 1.53 -10.46 -2.13
C GLY A 53 1.33 -9.39 -3.20
N LEU A 54 0.64 -9.74 -4.30
CA LEU A 54 0.14 -8.83 -5.33
C LEU A 54 -1.38 -8.72 -5.19
N VAL A 55 -1.91 -7.51 -5.08
CA VAL A 55 -3.36 -7.27 -4.99
C VAL A 55 -3.97 -7.35 -6.39
N MET A 56 -4.72 -8.41 -6.65
CA MET A 56 -5.40 -8.64 -7.93
C MET A 56 -6.74 -7.90 -8.02
N SER A 57 -7.41 -7.72 -6.87
CA SER A 57 -8.63 -6.91 -6.73
C SER A 57 -8.82 -6.50 -5.27
N GLY A 58 -9.61 -5.43 -5.04
CA GLY A 58 -9.87 -4.91 -3.71
C GLY A 58 -8.71 -4.10 -3.13
N SER A 59 -8.59 -4.09 -1.80
CA SER A 59 -7.56 -3.33 -1.08
C SER A 59 -7.13 -4.02 0.21
N VAL A 60 -5.88 -3.77 0.60
CA VAL A 60 -5.20 -4.33 1.77
C VAL A 60 -4.64 -3.19 2.62
N LEU A 61 -4.84 -3.26 3.93
CA LEU A 61 -4.17 -2.41 4.90
C LEU A 61 -2.94 -3.12 5.45
N ILE A 62 -1.83 -2.42 5.48
CA ILE A 62 -0.64 -2.82 6.22
C ILE A 62 -0.73 -2.13 7.57
N VAL A 63 -0.85 -2.92 8.62
CA VAL A 63 -1.15 -2.44 9.97
C VAL A 63 -0.08 -2.89 10.96
N GLN A 64 0.09 -2.11 11.99
CA GLN A 64 0.89 -2.43 13.15
C GLN A 64 0.08 -2.09 14.39
N ASP A 65 -0.14 -3.08 15.23
CA ASP A 65 -0.83 -2.90 16.51
C ASP A 65 0.24 -2.91 17.62
N ASP A 66 0.17 -1.96 18.56
CA ASP A 66 1.05 -1.97 19.71
C ASP A 66 0.51 -2.87 20.84
N PHE A 67 1.33 -3.05 21.88
CA PHE A 67 0.96 -3.87 23.05
C PHE A 67 -0.36 -3.43 23.72
N TRP A 68 -0.74 -2.16 23.62
CA TRP A 68 -1.96 -1.60 24.20
C TRP A 68 -3.15 -1.63 23.24
N GLY A 69 -2.98 -2.17 22.03
CA GLY A 69 -4.01 -2.26 21.01
C GLY A 69 -4.21 -0.96 20.21
N ASN A 70 -3.27 -0.03 20.27
CA ASN A 70 -3.31 1.13 19.37
C ASN A 70 -2.89 0.71 17.97
N ARG A 71 -3.77 0.98 17.02
CA ARG A 71 -3.57 0.62 15.62
C ARG A 71 -2.88 1.74 14.85
N ASN A 72 -1.86 1.38 14.09
CA ASN A 72 -1.20 2.26 13.14
C ASN A 72 -1.33 1.69 11.72
N ILE A 73 -1.91 2.45 10.79
CA ILE A 73 -1.96 2.08 9.39
C ILE A 73 -0.67 2.53 8.71
N MET A 74 0.20 1.59 8.41
CA MET A 74 1.47 1.85 7.73
C MET A 74 1.28 2.22 6.26
N ALA A 75 0.40 1.50 5.57
CA ALA A 75 0.09 1.74 4.16
C ALA A 75 -1.28 1.15 3.78
N ARG A 76 -1.86 1.66 2.71
CA ARG A 76 -3.00 1.08 2.01
C ARG A 76 -2.55 0.66 0.61
N ILE A 77 -2.73 -0.61 0.28
CA ILE A 77 -2.32 -1.20 -1.00
C ILE A 77 -3.58 -1.52 -1.80
N THR A 78 -3.66 -1.00 -3.01
CA THR A 78 -4.78 -1.24 -3.92
C THR A 78 -4.38 -2.16 -5.07
N GLN A 79 -5.31 -2.47 -5.94
CA GLN A 79 -5.08 -3.32 -7.11
C GLN A 79 -3.81 -2.93 -7.87
N GLY A 80 -3.01 -3.94 -8.24
CA GLY A 80 -1.72 -3.83 -8.89
C GLY A 80 -0.55 -3.55 -7.94
N GLY A 81 -0.81 -3.17 -6.68
CA GLY A 81 0.23 -2.95 -5.69
C GLY A 81 0.72 -4.26 -5.06
N ILE A 82 1.96 -4.26 -4.59
CA ILE A 82 2.57 -5.39 -3.89
C ILE A 82 2.75 -5.08 -2.40
N PHE A 83 2.92 -6.12 -1.56
CA PHE A 83 3.22 -6.00 -0.14
C PHE A 83 4.05 -7.18 0.36
N ALA A 84 4.65 -7.04 1.56
CA ALA A 84 5.53 -8.01 2.21
C ALA A 84 6.82 -8.37 1.44
N GLU A 85 7.12 -7.68 0.34
CA GLU A 85 8.31 -7.93 -0.49
C GLU A 85 9.61 -7.74 0.29
N SER A 86 9.71 -6.73 1.15
CA SER A 86 10.91 -6.45 1.95
C SER A 86 11.21 -7.62 2.89
N PHE A 87 10.20 -8.12 3.60
CA PHE A 87 10.34 -9.26 4.51
C PHE A 87 10.63 -10.56 3.76
N ALA A 88 9.99 -10.77 2.63
CA ALA A 88 10.24 -11.93 1.79
C ALA A 88 11.67 -11.95 1.21
N CYS A 89 12.22 -10.77 0.88
CA CYS A 89 13.61 -10.63 0.39
C CYS A 89 14.66 -10.81 1.49
N THR A 90 14.38 -10.31 2.71
CA THR A 90 15.36 -10.33 3.82
C THR A 90 15.24 -11.60 4.68
N GLY A 91 14.12 -12.31 4.63
CA GLY A 91 13.83 -13.45 5.52
C GLY A 91 13.53 -13.05 6.96
N GLU A 92 13.38 -11.75 7.23
CA GLU A 92 12.98 -11.21 8.51
C GLU A 92 11.53 -11.57 8.85
N LYS A 93 11.19 -11.57 10.14
CA LYS A 93 9.80 -11.70 10.58
C LYS A 93 9.02 -10.44 10.24
N LEU A 94 7.75 -10.61 9.87
CA LEU A 94 6.82 -9.51 9.65
C LEU A 94 6.69 -8.68 10.94
N THR A 95 7.05 -7.42 10.89
CA THR A 95 6.84 -6.43 11.97
C THR A 95 5.52 -5.68 11.79
N VAL A 96 4.73 -6.06 10.80
CA VAL A 96 3.43 -5.50 10.43
C VAL A 96 2.52 -6.62 9.93
N GLY A 97 1.22 -6.49 10.16
CA GLY A 97 0.21 -7.38 9.59
C GLY A 97 -0.30 -6.86 8.24
N ALA A 98 -0.85 -7.76 7.42
CA ALA A 98 -1.61 -7.42 6.23
C ALA A 98 -3.04 -7.92 6.37
N GLU A 99 -4.04 -7.02 6.27
CA GLU A 99 -5.46 -7.27 6.46
C GLU A 99 -6.27 -6.81 5.26
N ALA A 100 -7.29 -7.56 4.89
CA ALA A 100 -8.22 -7.22 3.82
C ALA A 100 -9.13 -6.05 4.23
N GLU A 101 -8.96 -4.87 3.64
CA GLU A 101 -9.83 -3.70 3.86
C GLU A 101 -11.21 -3.88 3.20
N SER A 102 -11.23 -4.60 2.10
CA SER A 102 -12.43 -5.00 1.36
C SER A 102 -12.31 -6.46 0.95
N GLU A 103 -13.37 -7.05 0.42
CA GLU A 103 -13.19 -8.30 -0.33
C GLU A 103 -12.09 -8.12 -1.36
N CYS A 104 -11.08 -9.01 -1.35
CA CYS A 104 -9.91 -8.89 -2.21
C CYS A 104 -9.40 -10.25 -2.68
N GLU A 105 -8.70 -10.23 -3.80
CA GLU A 105 -7.97 -11.37 -4.33
C GLU A 105 -6.47 -11.05 -4.31
N ILE A 106 -5.68 -11.93 -3.70
CA ILE A 106 -4.24 -11.77 -3.53
C ILE A 106 -3.53 -12.91 -4.24
N MET A 107 -2.60 -12.56 -5.12
CA MET A 107 -1.67 -13.50 -5.73
C MET A 107 -0.36 -13.47 -4.92
N ARG A 108 0.07 -14.64 -4.42
CA ARG A 108 1.36 -14.82 -3.76
C ARG A 108 2.41 -15.25 -4.77
N LEU A 109 3.60 -14.63 -4.71
CA LEU A 109 4.72 -14.86 -5.61
C LEU A 109 5.97 -15.13 -4.76
N LYS A 110 6.66 -16.26 -4.98
CA LYS A 110 7.87 -16.63 -4.21
C LYS A 110 9.05 -15.74 -4.61
N VAL A 111 9.57 -14.98 -3.65
CA VAL A 111 10.67 -14.02 -3.88
C VAL A 111 12.00 -14.72 -4.18
N GLY A 112 12.27 -15.88 -3.59
CA GLY A 112 13.47 -16.66 -3.90
C GLY A 112 13.62 -16.97 -5.38
N HIS A 113 12.51 -17.13 -6.09
CA HIS A 113 12.46 -17.34 -7.51
C HIS A 113 12.56 -16.02 -8.32
N VAL A 114 12.17 -14.90 -7.71
CA VAL A 114 12.38 -13.55 -8.32
C VAL A 114 13.83 -13.16 -8.30
N LEU A 115 14.53 -13.40 -7.18
CA LEU A 115 15.94 -13.02 -6.99
C LEU A 115 16.92 -14.07 -7.47
N GLY A 116 16.44 -15.29 -7.72
CA GLY A 116 17.24 -16.42 -8.18
C GLY A 116 17.72 -16.24 -9.64
N SER A 117 18.76 -16.96 -9.99
CA SER A 117 19.21 -17.03 -11.40
C SER A 117 18.18 -17.79 -12.21
N CYS A 118 17.55 -17.14 -13.18
CA CYS A 118 16.77 -17.85 -14.19
C CYS A 118 17.74 -18.71 -15.04
N PRO A 119 17.57 -20.04 -15.08
CA PRO A 119 18.46 -20.90 -15.87
C PRO A 119 18.51 -20.53 -17.38
N LYS A 120 17.47 -19.83 -17.85
CA LYS A 120 17.31 -19.45 -19.25
C LYS A 120 17.63 -17.97 -19.53
N SER A 121 18.10 -17.17 -18.55
CA SER A 121 18.37 -15.73 -18.70
C SER A 121 17.28 -14.97 -19.47
N CYS A 122 16.00 -15.23 -19.15
CA CYS A 122 14.89 -14.64 -19.89
C CYS A 122 14.78 -13.12 -19.64
N ALA A 123 14.47 -12.36 -20.71
CA ALA A 123 14.34 -10.91 -20.65
C ALA A 123 13.23 -10.47 -19.67
N GLY A 124 12.16 -11.23 -19.57
CA GLY A 124 11.05 -11.00 -18.61
C GLY A 124 11.49 -11.05 -17.16
N HIS A 125 12.42 -11.96 -16.80
CA HIS A 125 12.95 -12.04 -15.43
C HIS A 125 13.75 -10.77 -15.07
N ALA A 126 14.63 -10.31 -15.95
CA ALA A 126 15.41 -9.08 -15.72
C ALA A 126 14.50 -7.86 -15.56
N LYS A 127 13.44 -7.77 -16.37
CA LYS A 127 12.41 -6.72 -16.23
C LYS A 127 11.66 -6.81 -14.89
N LEU A 128 11.27 -8.02 -14.48
CA LEU A 128 10.61 -8.26 -13.20
C LEU A 128 11.44 -7.75 -12.01
N VAL A 129 12.75 -8.07 -11.99
CA VAL A 129 13.68 -7.60 -10.94
C VAL A 129 13.80 -6.07 -10.99
N GLY A 130 13.95 -5.48 -12.17
CA GLY A 130 13.98 -4.01 -12.33
C GLY A 130 12.72 -3.34 -11.85
N ASN A 131 11.55 -3.91 -12.16
CA ASN A 131 10.26 -3.43 -11.68
C ASN A 131 10.12 -3.56 -10.15
N LEU A 132 10.57 -4.67 -9.56
CA LEU A 132 10.57 -4.85 -8.10
C LEU A 132 11.43 -3.78 -7.41
N ILE A 133 12.62 -3.50 -7.93
CA ILE A 133 13.50 -2.43 -7.41
C ILE A 133 12.80 -1.06 -7.49
N SER A 134 12.13 -0.77 -8.61
CA SER A 134 11.38 0.47 -8.81
C SER A 134 10.21 0.60 -7.82
N GLU A 135 9.50 -0.50 -7.55
CA GLU A 135 8.43 -0.53 -6.54
C GLU A 135 8.97 -0.30 -5.12
N LEU A 136 10.10 -0.92 -4.75
CA LEU A 136 10.77 -0.70 -3.46
C LEU A 136 11.22 0.76 -3.31
N ALA A 137 11.80 1.36 -4.35
CA ALA A 137 12.20 2.77 -4.34
C ALA A 137 10.98 3.69 -4.16
N ARG A 138 9.90 3.44 -4.87
CA ARG A 138 8.65 4.21 -4.75
C ARG A 138 8.04 4.11 -3.35
N LYS A 139 8.06 2.93 -2.73
CA LYS A 139 7.61 2.75 -1.36
C LYS A 139 8.48 3.51 -0.36
N ASN A 140 9.79 3.51 -0.56
CA ASN A 140 10.70 4.28 0.28
C ASN A 140 10.34 5.79 0.25
N LEU A 141 10.06 6.36 -0.94
CA LEU A 141 9.60 7.75 -1.06
C LEU A 141 8.27 7.99 -0.33
N ASN A 142 7.32 7.05 -0.41
CA ASN A 142 6.06 7.15 0.31
C ASN A 142 6.25 7.09 1.83
N PHE A 143 7.15 6.24 2.34
CA PHE A 143 7.51 6.20 3.76
C PHE A 143 8.16 7.50 4.23
N ASN A 144 9.07 8.07 3.44
CA ASN A 144 9.69 9.36 3.76
C ASN A 144 8.63 10.48 3.85
N SER A 145 7.65 10.48 2.95
CA SER A 145 6.52 11.42 3.02
C SER A 145 5.70 11.22 4.30
N LYS A 146 5.36 9.97 4.65
CA LYS A 146 4.63 9.66 5.90
C LYS A 146 5.42 10.12 7.13
N LEU A 147 6.72 9.85 7.20
CA LEU A 147 7.57 10.32 8.29
C LEU A 147 7.56 11.85 8.40
N GLY A 148 7.56 12.56 7.26
CA GLY A 148 7.42 14.02 7.22
C GLY A 148 6.11 14.52 7.84
N HIS A 149 5.00 13.82 7.64
CA HIS A 149 3.73 14.15 8.28
C HIS A 149 3.74 13.84 9.77
N MET A 150 4.22 12.65 10.15
CA MET A 150 4.26 12.19 11.55
C MET A 150 5.22 13.01 12.42
N GLY A 151 6.32 13.53 11.83
CA GLY A 151 7.29 14.38 12.50
C GLY A 151 6.77 15.79 12.88
N LYS A 152 5.56 16.16 12.45
CA LYS A 152 4.92 17.41 12.88
C LYS A 152 4.48 17.31 14.35
N ARG A 153 4.55 18.44 15.08
CA ARG A 153 4.33 18.45 16.53
C ARG A 153 2.85 18.33 16.90
N THR A 154 1.97 18.99 16.16
CA THR A 154 0.53 19.07 16.50
C THR A 154 -0.31 18.29 15.51
N THR A 155 -1.52 17.84 15.96
CA THR A 155 -2.51 17.19 15.09
C THR A 155 -2.90 18.09 13.91
N ARG A 156 -3.01 19.41 14.15
CA ARG A 156 -3.30 20.39 13.08
C ARG A 156 -2.21 20.39 12.01
N GLU A 157 -0.95 20.46 12.42
CA GLU A 157 0.19 20.45 11.48
C GLU A 157 0.32 19.12 10.72
N LYS A 158 0.08 17.99 11.37
CA LYS A 158 0.04 16.66 10.72
C LYS A 158 -1.02 16.61 9.64
N LEU A 159 -2.26 17.04 9.95
CA LEU A 159 -3.36 17.13 9.00
C LEU A 159 -3.04 18.03 7.83
N MET A 160 -2.59 19.25 8.08
CA MET A 160 -2.24 20.20 7.02
C MET A 160 -1.14 19.68 6.12
N SER A 161 -0.09 19.07 6.70
CA SER A 161 1.00 18.45 5.95
C SER A 161 0.50 17.32 5.04
N TYR A 162 -0.38 16.46 5.54
CA TYR A 162 -0.95 15.36 4.75
C TYR A 162 -1.86 15.89 3.64
N LEU A 163 -2.81 16.78 3.95
CA LEU A 163 -3.78 17.30 2.98
C LEU A 163 -3.08 18.13 1.88
N SER A 164 -2.08 18.93 2.25
CA SER A 164 -1.24 19.65 1.28
C SER A 164 -0.52 18.69 0.32
N ALA A 165 0.06 17.60 0.84
CA ALA A 165 0.70 16.60 -0.01
C ALA A 165 -0.30 15.90 -0.95
N GLN A 166 -1.54 15.64 -0.51
CA GLN A 166 -2.60 15.09 -1.38
C GLN A 166 -3.00 16.08 -2.49
N ALA A 167 -3.15 17.35 -2.15
CA ALA A 167 -3.43 18.40 -3.15
C ALA A 167 -2.32 18.49 -4.20
N MET A 168 -1.06 18.51 -3.76
CA MET A 168 0.10 18.53 -4.68
C MET A 168 0.12 17.27 -5.57
N LYS A 169 -0.16 16.10 -5.02
CA LYS A 169 -0.19 14.84 -5.77
C LYS A 169 -1.33 14.80 -6.80
N SER A 170 -2.49 15.34 -6.46
CA SER A 170 -3.64 15.42 -7.38
C SER A 170 -3.52 16.55 -8.41
N GLY A 171 -2.65 17.53 -8.18
CA GLY A 171 -2.56 18.76 -8.98
C GLY A 171 -3.79 19.67 -8.85
N LYS A 172 -4.62 19.46 -7.84
CA LYS A 172 -5.89 20.17 -7.61
C LYS A 172 -6.08 20.48 -6.13
N ASN A 173 -6.78 21.58 -5.84
CA ASN A 173 -7.17 21.93 -4.47
C ASN A 173 -8.39 21.13 -3.97
N GLU A 174 -9.09 20.43 -4.86
CA GLU A 174 -10.25 19.58 -4.58
C GLU A 174 -9.89 18.12 -4.90
N PHE A 175 -10.02 17.25 -3.90
CA PHE A 175 -9.59 15.85 -4.00
C PHE A 175 -10.26 14.96 -2.95
N ASP A 176 -10.27 13.65 -3.23
CA ASP A 176 -10.64 12.62 -2.28
C ASP A 176 -9.40 11.99 -1.65
N ILE A 177 -9.51 11.64 -0.37
CA ILE A 177 -8.49 10.82 0.29
C ILE A 177 -8.97 9.36 0.41
N PRO A 178 -8.05 8.39 0.41
CA PRO A 178 -8.43 6.97 0.44
C PRO A 178 -8.90 6.48 1.81
N PHE A 179 -8.73 7.28 2.87
CA PHE A 179 -9.00 6.92 4.25
C PHE A 179 -10.34 7.47 4.75
N ASP A 180 -11.06 6.67 5.54
CA ASP A 180 -12.12 7.19 6.40
C ASP A 180 -11.52 7.95 7.61
N ARG A 181 -12.37 8.43 8.53
CA ARG A 181 -11.91 9.23 9.69
C ARG A 181 -11.05 8.45 10.67
N GLN A 182 -11.39 7.18 10.91
CA GLN A 182 -10.60 6.34 11.81
C GLN A 182 -9.27 6.00 11.14
N GLN A 183 -9.30 5.54 9.91
CA GLN A 183 -8.12 5.20 9.14
C GLN A 183 -7.14 6.38 8.99
N LEU A 184 -7.67 7.60 8.78
CA LEU A 184 -6.81 8.79 8.71
C LEU A 184 -6.13 9.09 10.06
N ALA A 185 -6.85 8.93 11.16
CA ALA A 185 -6.30 9.11 12.51
C ALA A 185 -5.20 8.05 12.77
N ASP A 186 -5.46 6.80 12.47
CA ASP A 186 -4.51 5.69 12.60
C ASP A 186 -3.28 5.89 11.70
N TYR A 187 -3.48 6.39 10.46
CA TYR A 187 -2.38 6.69 9.53
C TYR A 187 -1.47 7.83 10.03
N LEU A 188 -2.06 8.87 10.65
CA LEU A 188 -1.35 10.05 11.18
C LEU A 188 -0.87 9.85 12.63
N CYS A 189 -1.19 8.72 13.26
CA CYS A 189 -0.92 8.44 14.67
C CYS A 189 -1.41 9.57 15.58
N VAL A 190 -2.72 9.85 15.52
CA VAL A 190 -3.40 10.87 16.33
C VAL A 190 -4.73 10.33 16.85
N ASP A 191 -5.22 10.89 17.96
CA ASP A 191 -6.57 10.59 18.44
C ASP A 191 -7.62 11.06 17.41
N ARG A 192 -8.63 10.20 17.15
CA ARG A 192 -9.68 10.47 16.17
C ARG A 192 -10.54 11.68 16.57
N SER A 193 -10.83 11.85 17.85
CA SER A 193 -11.66 12.95 18.36
C SER A 193 -10.91 14.27 18.24
N ALA A 194 -9.63 14.29 18.64
CA ALA A 194 -8.75 15.43 18.48
C ALA A 194 -8.57 15.82 17.01
N MET A 195 -8.41 14.84 16.12
CA MET A 195 -8.33 15.08 14.68
C MET A 195 -9.62 15.68 14.14
N SER A 196 -10.77 15.16 14.53
CA SER A 196 -12.08 15.68 14.09
C SER A 196 -12.32 17.10 14.55
N ALA A 197 -11.93 17.44 15.79
CA ALA A 197 -12.00 18.80 16.31
C ALA A 197 -11.10 19.76 15.49
N GLN A 198 -9.89 19.34 15.15
CA GLN A 198 -8.98 20.13 14.32
C GLN A 198 -9.50 20.33 12.89
N LEU A 199 -10.17 19.35 12.31
CA LEU A 199 -10.80 19.50 10.99
C LEU A 199 -11.95 20.53 11.03
N CYS A 200 -12.78 20.52 12.09
CA CYS A 200 -13.81 21.54 12.27
C CYS A 200 -13.20 22.94 12.45
N ALA A 201 -12.17 23.09 13.26
CA ALA A 201 -11.47 24.36 13.44
C ALA A 201 -10.87 24.88 12.12
N LEU A 202 -10.24 24.02 11.32
CA LEU A 202 -9.70 24.39 10.00
C LEU A 202 -10.78 24.84 9.01
N ARG A 203 -11.98 24.23 9.09
CA ARG A 203 -13.14 24.63 8.29
C ARG A 203 -13.64 26.02 8.76
N ASP A 204 -13.76 26.21 10.07
CA ASP A 204 -14.29 27.45 10.66
C ASP A 204 -13.31 28.63 10.46
N ASP A 205 -12.00 28.36 10.41
CA ASP A 205 -10.95 29.30 10.01
C ASP A 205 -10.95 29.61 8.49
N GLY A 206 -11.80 28.96 7.69
CA GLY A 206 -11.89 29.16 6.25
C GLY A 206 -10.68 28.64 5.47
N ILE A 207 -9.92 27.68 6.01
CA ILE A 207 -8.72 27.10 5.38
C ILE A 207 -9.11 25.98 4.43
N LEU A 208 -10.11 25.17 4.82
CA LEU A 208 -10.59 24.05 4.00
C LEU A 208 -12.11 23.85 4.13
N LYS A 209 -12.67 23.11 3.19
CA LYS A 209 -14.00 22.49 3.30
C LYS A 209 -13.83 20.97 3.20
N PHE A 210 -14.75 20.23 3.83
CA PHE A 210 -14.75 18.78 3.72
C PHE A 210 -16.14 18.17 3.86
N LYS A 211 -16.34 17.01 3.20
CA LYS A 211 -17.50 16.15 3.38
C LYS A 211 -17.02 14.69 3.32
N LYS A 212 -17.11 13.96 4.43
CA LYS A 212 -16.52 12.62 4.57
C LYS A 212 -15.02 12.66 4.21
N ASN A 213 -14.61 11.93 3.17
CA ASN A 213 -13.23 11.83 2.67
C ASN A 213 -12.91 12.80 1.53
N HIS A 214 -13.85 13.65 1.16
CA HIS A 214 -13.69 14.70 0.15
C HIS A 214 -13.23 16.01 0.79
N PHE A 215 -12.21 16.67 0.22
CA PHE A 215 -11.58 17.89 0.74
C PHE A 215 -11.41 18.93 -0.34
N ILE A 216 -11.56 20.22 0.07
CA ILE A 216 -11.28 21.39 -0.76
C ILE A 216 -10.38 22.32 0.07
N LEU A 217 -9.15 22.55 -0.37
CA LEU A 217 -8.26 23.55 0.23
C LEU A 217 -8.58 24.93 -0.35
N LEU A 218 -8.81 25.91 0.52
CA LEU A 218 -9.23 27.26 0.15
C LEU A 218 -8.06 28.26 0.12
N ARG A 219 -6.92 27.91 0.78
CA ARG A 219 -5.69 28.71 0.89
C ARG A 219 -4.48 27.81 0.83
#